data_a0fdfb01172f37a89f7e7c03aefdbe82
#
_entry.id   a0fdfb01172f37a89f7e7c03aefdbe82
#
_cell.length_a   1.000
_cell.length_b   1.000
_cell.length_c   1.000
_cell.angle_alpha   90.00
_cell.angle_beta   90.00
_cell.angle_gamma   90.00
#
_symmetry.space_group_name_H-M   'P 1'
#
loop_
_entity.id
_entity.type
_entity.pdbx_description
1 polymer ?
#
loop_
_entity_poly.entity_id
_entity_poly.type
_entity_poly.pdbx_seq_one_letter_code
_entity_poly.pdbx_strand_id
1 'polypeptide(L)'
;MGIIKYISTDQVMAQHKAMGTQISLQIYGAREDPEKILDQTKALIDHFEDLLTVNRKPDHPRYGLSEVTRVNDQAGKEAVQVSSSVYGLIKLAVETSRENFGFNALIGPLVKLWSIGFQDARVPSDAEIQEKMKLIDPWMVELNDDDHTVFLKQEGMELDLGGIAKGWTADRIRDLWRAYGVEAGIINLGGNVLFVNPCPKRANGMWTVGVQDPLKPRGENITAMMIPECSVVTSGTYERFLEVDGHKYHHLIDSRTGYPVETNIAGVTTFTKNSVDAEIECKRCFFAGQPIANWVNDRRLGAIYVYNDERVEKVGLDY
;
A
#
# COMPACT_ATOMS: atom_id res chain seq x y z
N MET A 1 -1.85 17.72 -14.87
CA MET A 1 -1.81 18.97 -14.06
C MET A 1 -2.82 18.81 -12.93
N GLY A 2 -2.36 18.63 -11.67
CA GLY A 2 -3.26 18.46 -10.53
C GLY A 2 -3.93 19.80 -10.19
N ILE A 3 -5.23 19.75 -9.85
CA ILE A 3 -5.99 20.95 -9.50
C ILE A 3 -5.74 21.25 -8.02
N ILE A 4 -5.26 22.45 -7.70
CA ILE A 4 -5.22 22.99 -6.34
C ILE A 4 -6.50 23.80 -6.12
N LYS A 5 -7.21 23.57 -5.03
CA LYS A 5 -8.43 24.32 -4.66
C LYS A 5 -8.31 24.85 -3.25
N TYR A 6 -8.57 26.14 -3.07
CA TYR A 6 -8.86 26.71 -1.75
C TYR A 6 -10.28 26.30 -1.34
N ILE A 7 -10.42 25.70 -0.17
CA ILE A 7 -11.72 25.31 0.39
C ILE A 7 -12.14 26.33 1.47
N SER A 8 -11.16 26.93 2.14
CA SER A 8 -11.34 28.05 3.09
C SER A 8 -10.00 28.79 3.21
N THR A 9 -9.98 29.92 3.94
CA THR A 9 -8.75 30.68 4.22
C THR A 9 -7.67 29.84 4.92
N ASP A 10 -8.05 28.74 5.57
CA ASP A 10 -7.15 27.91 6.38
C ASP A 10 -6.97 26.48 5.83
N GLN A 11 -7.52 26.18 4.65
CA GLN A 11 -7.47 24.84 4.08
C GLN A 11 -7.19 24.86 2.57
N VAL A 12 -6.13 24.19 2.15
CA VAL A 12 -5.78 24.00 0.75
C VAL A 12 -5.81 22.51 0.41
N MET A 13 -6.36 22.16 -0.76
CA MET A 13 -6.45 20.79 -1.24
C MET A 13 -5.86 20.66 -2.64
N ALA A 14 -5.13 19.58 -2.90
CA ALA A 14 -4.68 19.17 -4.22
C ALA A 14 -5.19 17.77 -4.55
N GLN A 15 -5.45 17.55 -5.84
CA GLN A 15 -5.67 16.23 -6.41
C GLN A 15 -4.54 15.91 -7.39
N HIS A 16 -4.12 14.67 -7.40
CA HIS A 16 -3.06 14.16 -8.27
C HIS A 16 -3.40 12.73 -8.71
N LYS A 17 -2.92 12.30 -9.87
CA LYS A 17 -3.07 10.92 -10.34
C LYS A 17 -1.69 10.31 -10.49
N ALA A 18 -1.35 9.39 -9.63
CA ALA A 18 -0.07 8.67 -9.63
C ALA A 18 -0.22 7.33 -8.91
N MET A 19 0.78 6.47 -8.99
CA MET A 19 0.82 5.14 -8.35
C MET A 19 -0.43 4.29 -8.65
N GLY A 20 -0.98 4.42 -9.84
CA GLY A 20 -2.16 3.70 -10.31
C GLY A 20 -3.47 4.10 -9.63
N THR A 21 -3.54 5.25 -8.95
CA THR A 21 -4.71 5.67 -8.19
C THR A 21 -4.95 7.18 -8.23
N GLN A 22 -6.12 7.60 -7.72
CA GLN A 22 -6.42 9.01 -7.44
C GLN A 22 -5.90 9.38 -6.05
N ILE A 23 -5.14 10.45 -5.96
CA ILE A 23 -4.54 10.97 -4.74
C ILE A 23 -5.25 12.27 -4.34
N SER A 24 -5.51 12.44 -3.05
CA SER A 24 -6.02 13.67 -2.46
C SER A 24 -5.14 14.09 -1.29
N LEU A 25 -4.71 15.34 -1.29
CA LEU A 25 -3.84 15.93 -0.29
C LEU A 25 -4.54 17.16 0.30
N GLN A 26 -4.63 17.26 1.63
CA GLN A 26 -5.25 18.39 2.31
C GLN A 26 -4.32 18.92 3.40
N ILE A 27 -4.06 20.22 3.39
CA ILE A 27 -3.26 20.93 4.39
C ILE A 27 -4.16 21.91 5.15
N TYR A 28 -4.09 21.88 6.46
CA TYR A 28 -4.76 22.78 7.39
C TYR A 28 -3.71 23.60 8.12
N GLY A 29 -3.32 24.76 7.55
CA GLY A 29 -2.27 25.60 8.08
C GLY A 29 -0.85 25.06 7.83
N ALA A 30 0.06 25.97 7.55
CA ALA A 30 1.49 25.69 7.43
C ALA A 30 2.29 26.98 7.65
N ARG A 31 3.57 26.86 8.04
CA ARG A 31 4.49 28.01 8.15
C ARG A 31 4.92 28.54 6.79
N GLU A 32 5.10 27.63 5.84
CA GLU A 32 5.45 27.93 4.45
C GLU A 32 4.18 27.97 3.59
N ASP A 33 4.29 28.46 2.36
CA ASP A 33 3.20 28.50 1.39
C ASP A 33 2.64 27.10 1.10
N PRO A 34 1.38 26.82 1.44
CA PRO A 34 0.77 25.50 1.25
C PRO A 34 0.73 25.02 -0.21
N GLU A 35 0.61 25.92 -1.19
CA GLU A 35 0.61 25.55 -2.61
C GLU A 35 1.99 25.00 -3.01
N LYS A 36 3.05 25.67 -2.59
CA LYS A 36 4.42 25.23 -2.83
C LYS A 36 4.68 23.87 -2.17
N ILE A 37 4.18 23.66 -0.95
CA ILE A 37 4.30 22.37 -0.26
C ILE A 37 3.58 21.28 -1.05
N LEU A 38 2.36 21.55 -1.53
CA LEU A 38 1.59 20.59 -2.33
C LEU A 38 2.25 20.28 -3.68
N ASP A 39 2.87 21.27 -4.33
CA ASP A 39 3.61 21.04 -5.57
C ASP A 39 4.86 20.18 -5.35
N GLN A 40 5.60 20.43 -4.27
CA GLN A 40 6.73 19.56 -3.89
C GLN A 40 6.27 18.16 -3.49
N THR A 41 5.12 18.04 -2.83
CA THR A 41 4.53 16.75 -2.50
C THR A 41 4.17 15.95 -3.75
N LYS A 42 3.58 16.59 -4.77
CA LYS A 42 3.31 15.94 -6.07
C LYS A 42 4.59 15.49 -6.75
N ALA A 43 5.60 16.34 -6.79
CA ALA A 43 6.91 16.00 -7.36
C ALA A 43 7.56 14.81 -6.62
N LEU A 44 7.44 14.73 -5.30
CA LEU A 44 7.92 13.61 -4.49
C LEU A 44 7.18 12.30 -4.82
N ILE A 45 5.85 12.37 -4.98
CA ILE A 45 5.03 11.22 -5.37
C ILE A 45 5.45 10.71 -6.76
N ASP A 46 5.59 11.60 -7.74
CA ASP A 46 5.99 11.26 -9.10
C ASP A 46 7.40 10.66 -9.13
N HIS A 47 8.31 11.19 -8.31
CA HIS A 47 9.65 10.64 -8.15
C HIS A 47 9.61 9.19 -7.61
N PHE A 48 8.84 8.93 -6.57
CA PHE A 48 8.72 7.56 -6.05
C PHE A 48 7.98 6.62 -6.99
N GLU A 49 6.96 7.09 -7.72
CA GLU A 49 6.36 6.29 -8.79
C GLU A 49 7.40 5.89 -9.83
N ASP A 50 8.28 6.81 -10.24
CA ASP A 50 9.36 6.49 -11.18
C ASP A 50 10.31 5.43 -10.66
N LEU A 51 10.74 5.53 -9.41
CA LEU A 51 11.69 4.61 -8.82
C LEU A 51 11.12 3.21 -8.54
N LEU A 52 9.83 3.12 -8.20
CA LEU A 52 9.22 1.91 -7.64
C LEU A 52 8.35 1.12 -8.62
N THR A 53 7.87 1.73 -9.71
CA THR A 53 6.92 1.08 -10.61
C THR A 53 7.55 -0.09 -11.37
N VAL A 54 6.80 -1.19 -11.49
CA VAL A 54 7.16 -2.35 -12.35
C VAL A 54 6.18 -2.53 -13.51
N ASN A 55 5.26 -1.57 -13.70
CA ASN A 55 4.16 -1.69 -14.66
C ASN A 55 4.43 -0.98 -16.00
N ARG A 56 5.60 -0.36 -16.19
CA ARG A 56 5.99 0.26 -17.46
C ARG A 56 6.54 -0.80 -18.40
N LYS A 57 6.17 -0.68 -19.68
CA LYS A 57 6.75 -1.52 -20.74
C LYS A 57 8.14 -1.03 -21.14
N PRO A 58 9.01 -1.87 -21.70
CA PRO A 58 10.37 -1.51 -22.10
C PRO A 58 10.46 -0.34 -23.10
N ASP A 59 9.43 -0.12 -23.91
CA ASP A 59 9.33 1.00 -24.87
C ASP A 59 8.91 2.33 -24.24
N HIS A 60 8.52 2.33 -22.97
CA HIS A 60 8.13 3.55 -22.26
C HIS A 60 9.37 4.41 -21.96
N PRO A 61 9.35 5.75 -22.26
CA PRO A 61 10.54 6.61 -22.15
C PRO A 61 11.10 6.72 -20.71
N ARG A 62 10.29 6.39 -19.70
CA ARG A 62 10.70 6.40 -18.28
C ARG A 62 10.90 4.99 -17.71
N TYR A 63 11.01 3.95 -18.53
CA TYR A 63 11.20 2.56 -18.08
C TYR A 63 12.45 2.42 -17.20
N GLY A 64 13.59 2.89 -17.69
CA GLY A 64 14.89 2.79 -17.01
C GLY A 64 15.04 3.64 -15.75
N LEU A 65 14.07 4.50 -15.42
CA LEU A 65 14.06 5.24 -14.16
C LEU A 65 13.71 4.37 -12.96
N SER A 66 13.00 3.24 -13.18
CA SER A 66 12.62 2.36 -12.09
C SER A 66 13.80 1.54 -11.58
N GLU A 67 14.18 1.77 -10.34
CA GLU A 67 15.22 0.98 -9.67
C GLU A 67 14.75 -0.45 -9.41
N VAL A 68 13.47 -0.65 -9.09
CA VAL A 68 12.87 -1.99 -8.89
C VAL A 68 12.85 -2.76 -10.21
N THR A 69 12.50 -2.12 -11.33
CA THR A 69 12.57 -2.76 -12.66
C THR A 69 14.00 -3.14 -13.01
N ARG A 70 15.00 -2.29 -12.73
CA ARG A 70 16.41 -2.64 -12.97
C ARG A 70 16.86 -3.86 -12.17
N VAL A 71 16.42 -3.98 -10.91
CA VAL A 71 16.68 -5.17 -10.09
C VAL A 71 16.04 -6.41 -10.72
N ASN A 72 14.78 -6.30 -11.16
CA ASN A 72 14.07 -7.41 -11.81
C ASN A 72 14.72 -7.85 -13.14
N ASP A 73 15.19 -6.90 -13.97
CA ASP A 73 15.85 -7.19 -15.26
C ASP A 73 17.22 -7.90 -15.08
N GLN A 74 17.83 -7.76 -13.91
CA GLN A 74 19.11 -8.39 -13.58
C GLN A 74 18.96 -9.66 -12.72
N ALA A 75 17.73 -10.15 -12.51
CA ALA A 75 17.49 -11.38 -11.77
C ALA A 75 18.25 -12.57 -12.39
N GLY A 76 18.98 -13.31 -11.55
CA GLY A 76 19.84 -14.43 -11.95
C GLY A 76 21.17 -14.04 -12.62
N LYS A 77 21.47 -12.73 -12.77
CA LYS A 77 22.66 -12.26 -13.48
C LYS A 77 23.65 -11.53 -12.53
N GLU A 78 23.24 -10.41 -11.97
CA GLU A 78 24.11 -9.60 -11.11
C GLU A 78 23.34 -8.80 -10.06
N ALA A 79 24.06 -8.36 -9.01
CA ALA A 79 23.54 -7.44 -8.00
C ALA A 79 23.39 -6.03 -8.56
N VAL A 80 22.31 -5.36 -8.21
CA VAL A 80 21.99 -3.99 -8.66
C VAL A 80 22.07 -3.03 -7.48
N GLN A 81 22.87 -1.98 -7.62
CA GLN A 81 22.88 -0.87 -6.68
C GLN A 81 21.63 0.00 -6.87
N VAL A 82 20.96 0.32 -5.77
CA VAL A 82 19.78 1.19 -5.72
C VAL A 82 20.01 2.33 -4.73
N SER A 83 19.17 3.36 -4.79
CA SER A 83 19.21 4.45 -3.79
C SER A 83 18.93 3.93 -2.38
N SER A 84 19.46 4.59 -1.35
CA SER A 84 19.27 4.16 0.04
C SER A 84 17.79 4.11 0.45
N SER A 85 16.97 5.00 -0.11
CA SER A 85 15.53 5.03 0.14
C SER A 85 14.81 3.81 -0.44
N VAL A 86 15.13 3.41 -1.68
CA VAL A 86 14.56 2.22 -2.34
C VAL A 86 15.12 0.96 -1.69
N TYR A 87 16.41 0.95 -1.34
CA TYR A 87 17.03 -0.16 -0.61
C TYR A 87 16.31 -0.44 0.72
N GLY A 88 16.08 0.61 1.52
CA GLY A 88 15.38 0.47 2.80
C GLY A 88 13.96 -0.09 2.64
N LEU A 89 13.23 0.31 1.59
CA LEU A 89 11.91 -0.23 1.31
C LEU A 89 11.97 -1.69 0.82
N ILE A 90 12.91 -2.04 -0.06
CA ILE A 90 13.11 -3.43 -0.51
C ILE A 90 13.49 -4.31 0.68
N LYS A 91 14.42 -3.88 1.53
CA LYS A 91 14.84 -4.61 2.73
C LYS A 91 13.65 -4.89 3.64
N LEU A 92 12.87 -3.86 3.99
CA LEU A 92 11.64 -4.03 4.79
C LEU A 92 10.68 -5.03 4.14
N ALA A 93 10.47 -4.94 2.83
CA ALA A 93 9.55 -5.81 2.11
C ALA A 93 10.01 -7.27 2.09
N VAL A 94 11.31 -7.50 1.87
CA VAL A 94 11.90 -8.86 1.87
C VAL A 94 11.89 -9.46 3.27
N GLU A 95 12.26 -8.70 4.31
CA GLU A 95 12.20 -9.15 5.71
C GLU A 95 10.75 -9.50 6.11
N THR A 96 9.78 -8.65 5.76
CA THR A 96 8.35 -8.93 5.97
C THR A 96 7.89 -10.19 5.23
N SER A 97 8.40 -10.43 4.01
CA SER A 97 8.06 -11.63 3.23
C SER A 97 8.56 -12.91 3.89
N ARG A 98 9.71 -12.85 4.58
CA ARG A 98 10.29 -13.99 5.32
C ARG A 98 9.46 -14.41 6.53
N GLU A 99 8.54 -13.55 7.01
CA GLU A 99 7.58 -13.90 8.06
C GLU A 99 6.46 -14.86 7.57
N ASN A 100 6.30 -15.04 6.28
CA ASN A 100 5.45 -16.04 5.61
C ASN A 100 3.97 -16.05 6.06
N PHE A 101 3.37 -14.86 6.20
CA PHE A 101 1.95 -14.73 6.56
C PHE A 101 1.01 -14.54 5.36
N GLY A 102 1.49 -14.67 4.13
CA GLY A 102 0.74 -14.49 2.88
C GLY A 102 1.19 -13.31 2.04
N PHE A 103 1.78 -12.27 2.65
CA PHE A 103 2.47 -11.19 1.92
C PHE A 103 3.84 -11.65 1.41
N ASN A 104 4.18 -11.25 0.18
CA ASN A 104 5.50 -11.49 -0.38
C ASN A 104 5.86 -10.41 -1.41
N ALA A 105 7.00 -9.76 -1.24
CA ALA A 105 7.50 -8.74 -2.17
C ALA A 105 7.95 -9.33 -3.52
N LEU A 106 8.18 -10.64 -3.61
CA LEU A 106 8.53 -11.34 -4.85
C LEU A 106 7.30 -11.86 -5.60
N ILE A 107 6.11 -11.39 -5.26
CA ILE A 107 4.83 -11.84 -5.83
C ILE A 107 4.67 -11.51 -7.34
N GLY A 108 5.57 -10.70 -7.92
CA GLY A 108 5.50 -10.22 -9.29
C GLY A 108 5.18 -11.29 -10.34
N PRO A 109 5.85 -12.46 -10.35
CA PRO A 109 5.56 -13.54 -11.30
C PRO A 109 4.13 -14.08 -11.22
N LEU A 110 3.52 -14.12 -10.01
CA LEU A 110 2.14 -14.55 -9.82
C LEU A 110 1.15 -13.43 -10.18
N VAL A 111 1.43 -12.19 -9.83
CA VAL A 111 0.60 -11.04 -10.21
C VAL A 111 0.48 -10.94 -11.72
N LYS A 112 1.58 -11.06 -12.45
CA LYS A 112 1.59 -11.09 -13.92
C LYS A 112 0.86 -12.29 -14.50
N LEU A 113 0.95 -13.47 -13.86
CA LEU A 113 0.29 -14.68 -14.31
C LEU A 113 -1.24 -14.59 -14.21
N TRP A 114 -1.75 -14.11 -13.06
CA TRP A 114 -3.18 -13.91 -12.83
C TRP A 114 -3.74 -12.69 -13.56
N SER A 115 -2.96 -11.61 -13.65
CA SER A 115 -3.28 -10.34 -14.29
C SER A 115 -4.59 -9.68 -13.79
N ILE A 116 -5.01 -9.95 -12.55
CA ILE A 116 -6.29 -9.49 -11.98
C ILE A 116 -6.32 -7.96 -11.95
N GLY A 117 -7.36 -7.38 -12.58
CA GLY A 117 -7.51 -5.94 -12.74
C GLY A 117 -6.93 -5.37 -14.03
N PHE A 118 -6.38 -6.23 -14.92
CA PHE A 118 -5.93 -5.89 -16.27
C PHE A 118 -6.78 -6.59 -17.33
N GLN A 119 -6.61 -6.20 -18.60
CA GLN A 119 -7.44 -6.72 -19.70
C GLN A 119 -7.22 -8.20 -20.02
N ASP A 120 -6.06 -8.72 -19.69
CA ASP A 120 -5.61 -10.09 -19.90
C ASP A 120 -5.80 -11.00 -18.66
N ALA A 121 -6.63 -10.56 -17.70
CA ALA A 121 -6.92 -11.33 -16.51
C ALA A 121 -7.51 -12.71 -16.86
N ARG A 122 -6.98 -13.75 -16.24
CA ARG A 122 -7.42 -15.15 -16.44
C ARG A 122 -7.20 -15.98 -15.18
N VAL A 123 -7.84 -17.13 -15.11
CA VAL A 123 -7.52 -18.16 -14.14
C VAL A 123 -6.40 -19.04 -14.70
N PRO A 124 -5.19 -19.03 -14.12
CA PRO A 124 -4.10 -19.91 -14.57
C PRO A 124 -4.36 -21.37 -14.17
N SER A 125 -3.70 -22.29 -14.86
CA SER A 125 -3.66 -23.69 -14.44
C SER A 125 -2.78 -23.88 -13.21
N ASP A 126 -3.04 -24.95 -12.42
CA ASP A 126 -2.24 -25.31 -11.26
C ASP A 126 -0.76 -25.48 -11.61
N ALA A 127 -0.46 -26.07 -12.78
CA ALA A 127 0.91 -26.25 -13.24
C ALA A 127 1.64 -24.90 -13.45
N GLU A 128 0.98 -23.91 -14.07
CA GLU A 128 1.54 -22.57 -14.25
C GLU A 128 1.79 -21.88 -12.90
N ILE A 129 0.85 -22.01 -11.97
CA ILE A 129 1.00 -21.45 -10.61
C ILE A 129 2.21 -22.09 -9.92
N GLN A 130 2.31 -23.41 -9.91
CA GLN A 130 3.43 -24.11 -9.27
C GLN A 130 4.79 -23.73 -9.86
N GLU A 131 4.88 -23.48 -11.17
CA GLU A 131 6.11 -22.97 -11.79
C GLU A 131 6.46 -21.57 -11.29
N LYS A 132 5.47 -20.67 -11.13
CA LYS A 132 5.72 -19.32 -10.63
C LYS A 132 6.02 -19.30 -9.12
N MET A 133 5.46 -20.24 -8.35
CA MET A 133 5.76 -20.40 -6.93
C MET A 133 7.25 -20.65 -6.65
N LYS A 134 7.98 -21.26 -7.58
CA LYS A 134 9.44 -21.47 -7.47
C LYS A 134 10.26 -20.17 -7.53
N LEU A 135 9.65 -19.06 -8.00
CA LEU A 135 10.31 -17.78 -8.24
C LEU A 135 10.07 -16.75 -7.11
N ILE A 136 9.33 -17.12 -6.06
CA ILE A 136 8.92 -16.17 -5.03
C ILE A 136 9.55 -16.46 -3.65
N ASP A 137 10.63 -17.23 -3.58
CA ASP A 137 11.33 -17.50 -2.32
C ASP A 137 12.11 -16.27 -1.84
N PRO A 138 11.71 -15.61 -0.71
CA PRO A 138 12.38 -14.40 -0.22
C PRO A 138 13.78 -14.67 0.36
N TRP A 139 14.16 -15.92 0.59
CA TRP A 139 15.51 -16.30 0.99
C TRP A 139 16.50 -16.33 -0.17
N MET A 140 16.00 -16.31 -1.41
CA MET A 140 16.79 -16.18 -2.63
C MET A 140 17.11 -14.70 -2.98
N VAL A 141 16.84 -13.76 -2.07
CA VAL A 141 17.25 -12.35 -2.20
C VAL A 141 18.46 -12.08 -1.33
N GLU A 142 19.53 -11.63 -1.94
CA GLU A 142 20.71 -11.09 -1.27
C GLU A 142 20.62 -9.58 -1.15
N LEU A 143 20.88 -9.07 0.06
CA LEU A 143 20.89 -7.65 0.39
C LEU A 143 22.26 -7.29 0.97
N ASN A 144 22.88 -6.24 0.47
CA ASN A 144 24.13 -5.71 1.01
C ASN A 144 23.89 -4.28 1.56
N ASP A 145 24.02 -4.13 2.87
CA ASP A 145 23.77 -2.87 3.57
C ASP A 145 24.85 -1.81 3.31
N ASP A 146 26.08 -2.23 2.96
CA ASP A 146 27.24 -1.30 2.82
C ASP A 146 27.14 -0.48 1.53
N ASP A 147 26.73 -1.10 0.43
CA ASP A 147 26.66 -0.49 -0.90
C ASP A 147 25.23 -0.41 -1.47
N HIS A 148 24.22 -0.81 -0.69
CA HIS A 148 22.82 -0.81 -1.06
C HIS A 148 22.56 -1.61 -2.33
N THR A 149 23.16 -2.80 -2.47
CA THR A 149 22.89 -3.68 -3.60
C THR A 149 21.84 -4.74 -3.26
N VAL A 150 21.07 -5.09 -4.29
CA VAL A 150 20.01 -6.11 -4.24
C VAL A 150 20.28 -7.12 -5.34
N PHE A 151 20.31 -8.40 -5.00
CA PHE A 151 20.47 -9.49 -5.96
C PHE A 151 19.35 -10.53 -5.83
N LEU A 152 18.59 -10.71 -6.88
CA LEU A 152 17.64 -11.80 -7.05
C LEU A 152 18.40 -13.00 -7.66
N LYS A 153 18.63 -14.05 -6.87
CA LYS A 153 19.54 -15.17 -7.26
C LYS A 153 19.08 -16.02 -8.43
N GLN A 154 17.80 -15.96 -8.80
CA GLN A 154 17.24 -16.81 -9.83
C GLN A 154 16.61 -15.96 -10.94
N GLU A 155 16.86 -16.32 -12.19
CA GLU A 155 16.21 -15.72 -13.35
C GLU A 155 14.68 -15.90 -13.28
N GLY A 156 13.94 -14.83 -13.59
CA GLY A 156 12.48 -14.80 -13.52
C GLY A 156 11.90 -14.44 -12.16
N MET A 157 12.71 -14.26 -11.11
CA MET A 157 12.26 -13.61 -9.87
C MET A 157 11.93 -12.14 -10.14
N GLU A 158 10.89 -11.63 -9.52
CA GLU A 158 10.47 -10.24 -9.69
C GLU A 158 9.94 -9.66 -8.38
N LEU A 159 10.50 -8.54 -7.96
CA LEU A 159 9.95 -7.69 -6.91
C LEU A 159 8.70 -6.95 -7.42
N ASP A 160 7.67 -6.90 -6.59
CA ASP A 160 6.52 -6.01 -6.70
C ASP A 160 6.25 -5.39 -5.33
N LEU A 161 6.47 -4.09 -5.22
CA LEU A 161 6.30 -3.33 -3.98
C LEU A 161 4.91 -2.66 -3.88
N GLY A 162 4.01 -2.90 -4.82
CA GLY A 162 2.67 -2.30 -4.86
C GLY A 162 1.86 -2.49 -3.59
N GLY A 163 2.16 -3.56 -2.84
CA GLY A 163 1.53 -3.87 -1.56
C GLY A 163 1.94 -2.97 -0.38
N ILE A 164 3.04 -2.22 -0.46
CA ILE A 164 3.55 -1.37 0.64
C ILE A 164 4.00 0.03 0.20
N ALA A 165 4.23 0.23 -1.10
CA ALA A 165 4.79 1.47 -1.64
C ALA A 165 3.95 2.71 -1.32
N LYS A 166 2.62 2.60 -1.30
CA LYS A 166 1.74 3.74 -0.97
C LYS A 166 1.90 4.17 0.48
N GLY A 167 1.88 3.22 1.41
CA GLY A 167 2.08 3.51 2.83
C GLY A 167 3.45 4.13 3.11
N TRP A 168 4.48 3.56 2.50
CA TRP A 168 5.84 4.09 2.61
C TRP A 168 5.96 5.52 2.04
N THR A 169 5.34 5.79 0.90
CA THR A 169 5.29 7.13 0.30
C THR A 169 4.51 8.11 1.18
N ALA A 170 3.38 7.70 1.77
CA ALA A 170 2.61 8.53 2.69
C ALA A 170 3.44 8.96 3.92
N ASP A 171 4.25 8.05 4.47
CA ASP A 171 5.17 8.39 5.58
C ASP A 171 6.23 9.40 5.14
N ARG A 172 6.78 9.31 3.94
CA ARG A 172 7.74 10.31 3.39
C ARG A 172 7.09 11.67 3.16
N ILE A 173 5.83 11.69 2.72
CA ILE A 173 5.06 12.93 2.60
C ILE A 173 4.83 13.55 3.98
N ARG A 174 4.46 12.76 4.99
CA ARG A 174 4.32 13.24 6.37
C ARG A 174 5.62 13.88 6.87
N ASP A 175 6.76 13.24 6.63
CA ASP A 175 8.06 13.76 7.04
C ASP A 175 8.39 15.09 6.34
N LEU A 176 8.10 15.19 5.03
CA LEU A 176 8.20 16.44 4.26
C LEU A 176 7.31 17.52 4.86
N TRP A 177 6.03 17.22 5.13
CA TRP A 177 5.09 18.18 5.67
C TRP A 177 5.49 18.69 7.06
N ARG A 178 6.01 17.80 7.91
CA ARG A 178 6.56 18.19 9.22
C ARG A 178 7.76 19.12 9.09
N ALA A 179 8.65 18.87 8.13
CA ALA A 179 9.80 19.73 7.86
C ALA A 179 9.38 21.15 7.41
N TYR A 180 8.29 21.27 6.65
CA TYR A 180 7.71 22.56 6.25
C TYR A 180 6.79 23.20 7.30
N GLY A 181 6.63 22.58 8.47
CA GLY A 181 5.79 23.09 9.55
C GLY A 181 4.31 23.07 9.21
N VAL A 182 3.84 22.06 8.47
CA VAL A 182 2.39 21.80 8.29
C VAL A 182 1.76 21.52 9.65
N GLU A 183 0.73 22.29 10.01
CA GLU A 183 0.08 22.19 11.32
C GLU A 183 -0.78 20.93 11.42
N ALA A 184 -1.56 20.63 10.38
CA ALA A 184 -2.31 19.38 10.28
C ALA A 184 -2.64 19.05 8.81
N GLY A 185 -2.95 17.80 8.51
CA GLY A 185 -3.30 17.43 7.15
C GLY A 185 -3.83 16.02 6.96
N ILE A 186 -4.30 15.76 5.74
CA ILE A 186 -4.77 14.44 5.31
C ILE A 186 -4.05 14.08 4.01
N ILE A 187 -3.37 12.94 4.00
CA ILE A 187 -2.74 12.33 2.85
C ILE A 187 -3.57 11.10 2.49
N ASN A 188 -4.19 11.07 1.30
CA ASN A 188 -4.96 9.94 0.82
C ASN A 188 -4.38 9.45 -0.52
N LEU A 189 -3.73 8.31 -0.49
CA LEU A 189 -3.14 7.63 -1.65
C LEU A 189 -4.03 6.44 -2.06
N GLY A 190 -5.21 6.75 -2.62
CA GLY A 190 -6.14 5.74 -3.15
C GLY A 190 -6.74 4.81 -2.10
N GLY A 191 -7.11 5.35 -0.94
CA GLY A 191 -7.69 4.60 0.18
C GLY A 191 -6.69 4.26 1.30
N ASN A 192 -5.38 4.41 1.05
CA ASN A 192 -4.41 4.53 2.12
C ASN A 192 -4.47 5.96 2.64
N VAL A 193 -4.98 6.17 3.85
CA VAL A 193 -5.20 7.51 4.43
C VAL A 193 -4.30 7.68 5.64
N LEU A 194 -3.49 8.75 5.64
CA LEU A 194 -2.67 9.15 6.78
C LEU A 194 -3.12 10.52 7.28
N PHE A 195 -3.53 10.58 8.53
CA PHE A 195 -3.84 11.80 9.25
C PHE A 195 -2.58 12.32 9.93
N VAL A 196 -2.18 13.55 9.60
CA VAL A 196 -0.96 14.19 10.09
C VAL A 196 -1.32 15.21 11.15
N ASN A 197 -0.78 15.04 12.34
CA ASN A 197 -1.02 15.85 13.53
C ASN A 197 -2.50 15.87 13.98
N PRO A 198 -2.83 16.40 15.16
CA PRO A 198 -4.20 16.50 15.64
C PRO A 198 -5.11 17.34 14.72
N CYS A 199 -6.39 16.96 14.63
CA CYS A 199 -7.38 17.68 13.84
C CYS A 199 -7.59 19.11 14.37
N PRO A 200 -7.32 20.17 13.59
CA PRO A 200 -7.42 21.55 14.08
C PRO A 200 -8.87 22.04 14.23
N LYS A 201 -9.83 21.32 13.63
CA LYS A 201 -11.27 21.69 13.67
C LYS A 201 -11.99 21.18 14.91
N ARG A 202 -11.30 20.47 15.81
CA ARG A 202 -11.90 19.88 17.01
C ARG A 202 -11.02 20.10 18.24
N ALA A 203 -11.63 20.50 19.34
CA ALA A 203 -10.92 20.76 20.60
C ALA A 203 -10.21 19.52 21.16
N ASN A 204 -10.72 18.30 20.87
CA ASN A 204 -10.09 17.06 21.30
C ASN A 204 -9.03 16.55 20.31
N GLY A 205 -8.76 17.25 19.20
CA GLY A 205 -7.79 16.85 18.18
C GLY A 205 -8.14 15.61 17.36
N MET A 206 -9.33 15.02 17.56
CA MET A 206 -9.70 13.76 16.90
C MET A 206 -10.19 13.99 15.46
N TRP A 207 -9.75 13.14 14.54
CA TRP A 207 -10.23 13.07 13.17
C TRP A 207 -11.50 12.21 13.07
N THR A 208 -12.33 12.47 12.08
CA THR A 208 -13.43 11.54 11.72
C THR A 208 -13.07 10.78 10.47
N VAL A 209 -13.14 9.47 10.52
CA VAL A 209 -12.94 8.59 9.36
C VAL A 209 -14.15 7.71 9.15
N GLY A 210 -14.59 7.60 7.88
CA GLY A 210 -15.55 6.59 7.45
C GLY A 210 -14.81 5.31 7.08
N VAL A 211 -15.31 4.18 7.52
CA VAL A 211 -14.84 2.86 7.09
C VAL A 211 -15.74 2.38 5.98
N GLN A 212 -15.18 2.21 4.78
CA GLN A 212 -15.92 1.76 3.61
C GLN A 212 -16.64 0.44 3.87
N ASP A 213 -17.91 0.37 3.51
CA ASP A 213 -18.63 -0.89 3.47
C ASP A 213 -18.17 -1.72 2.25
N PRO A 214 -17.50 -2.88 2.46
CA PRO A 214 -16.99 -3.68 1.36
C PRO A 214 -18.07 -4.31 0.49
N LEU A 215 -19.31 -4.35 0.98
CA LEU A 215 -20.47 -4.96 0.30
C LEU A 215 -21.31 -3.92 -0.45
N LYS A 216 -20.92 -2.63 -0.40
CA LYS A 216 -21.64 -1.53 -1.02
C LYS A 216 -20.76 -0.70 -1.97
N PRO A 217 -21.37 0.11 -2.84
CA PRO A 217 -20.64 1.02 -3.71
C PRO A 217 -19.66 1.91 -2.94
N ARG A 218 -18.56 2.30 -3.62
CA ARG A 218 -17.53 3.15 -3.04
C ARG A 218 -18.12 4.48 -2.56
N GLY A 219 -17.78 4.85 -1.30
CA GLY A 219 -18.30 6.04 -0.61
C GLY A 219 -19.40 5.75 0.42
N GLU A 220 -19.95 4.53 0.43
CA GLU A 220 -20.86 4.12 1.48
C GLU A 220 -20.08 3.48 2.64
N ASN A 221 -20.26 4.06 3.83
CA ASN A 221 -19.51 3.62 5.01
C ASN A 221 -20.36 2.72 5.89
N ILE A 222 -19.78 1.62 6.37
CA ILE A 222 -20.43 0.74 7.35
C ILE A 222 -20.41 1.36 8.76
N THR A 223 -19.41 2.19 9.04
CA THR A 223 -19.29 2.93 10.29
C THR A 223 -18.44 4.18 10.08
N ALA A 224 -18.61 5.14 10.97
CA ALA A 224 -17.70 6.29 11.10
C ALA A 224 -17.25 6.39 12.55
N MET A 225 -15.98 6.75 12.76
CA MET A 225 -15.40 6.83 14.09
C MET A 225 -14.45 8.00 14.23
N MET A 226 -14.26 8.43 15.47
CA MET A 226 -13.23 9.40 15.82
C MET A 226 -11.94 8.65 16.12
N ILE A 227 -10.83 9.16 15.59
CA ILE A 227 -9.50 8.59 15.75
C ILE A 227 -8.47 9.67 16.01
N PRO A 228 -7.38 9.39 16.72
CA PRO A 228 -6.23 10.30 16.79
C PRO A 228 -5.53 10.39 15.43
N GLU A 229 -4.44 11.17 15.35
CA GLU A 229 -3.53 11.10 14.21
C GLU A 229 -3.03 9.67 14.03
N CYS A 230 -3.27 9.10 12.87
CA CYS A 230 -2.83 7.74 12.52
C CYS A 230 -3.01 7.46 11.04
N SER A 231 -2.51 6.32 10.59
CA SER A 231 -2.80 5.77 9.27
C SER A 231 -3.98 4.81 9.32
N VAL A 232 -4.80 4.87 8.28
CA VAL A 232 -5.97 4.01 8.07
C VAL A 232 -5.87 3.37 6.70
N VAL A 233 -5.76 2.05 6.66
CA VAL A 233 -5.64 1.28 5.41
C VAL A 233 -6.64 0.17 5.39
N THR A 234 -7.29 -0.01 4.25
CA THR A 234 -8.26 -1.09 4.03
C THR A 234 -7.76 -2.04 2.95
N SER A 235 -7.82 -3.33 3.23
CA SER A 235 -7.70 -4.41 2.24
C SER A 235 -9.04 -5.12 2.12
N GLY A 236 -9.49 -5.38 0.89
CA GLY A 236 -10.78 -6.01 0.67
C GLY A 236 -10.87 -6.72 -0.68
N THR A 237 -11.83 -7.62 -0.80
CA THR A 237 -12.05 -8.49 -1.96
C THR A 237 -12.76 -7.77 -3.13
N TYR A 238 -13.28 -6.57 -2.89
CA TYR A 238 -14.16 -5.82 -3.79
C TYR A 238 -13.44 -4.84 -4.72
N GLU A 239 -12.18 -4.49 -4.44
CA GLU A 239 -11.45 -3.43 -5.18
C GLU A 239 -11.08 -3.86 -6.60
N ARG A 240 -10.51 -5.06 -6.75
CA ARG A 240 -10.15 -5.65 -8.05
C ARG A 240 -10.39 -7.14 -7.99
N PHE A 241 -11.18 -7.66 -8.92
CA PHE A 241 -11.44 -9.09 -9.01
C PHE A 241 -11.67 -9.51 -10.47
N LEU A 242 -11.48 -10.79 -10.72
CA LEU A 242 -11.88 -11.51 -11.93
C LEU A 242 -13.03 -12.43 -11.57
N GLU A 243 -14.10 -12.43 -12.35
CA GLU A 243 -15.23 -13.34 -12.16
C GLU A 243 -15.28 -14.33 -13.33
N VAL A 244 -15.21 -15.62 -13.00
CA VAL A 244 -15.27 -16.74 -13.96
C VAL A 244 -16.19 -17.80 -13.37
N ASP A 245 -17.20 -18.23 -14.12
CA ASP A 245 -18.16 -19.26 -13.74
C ASP A 245 -18.83 -19.03 -12.37
N GLY A 246 -19.08 -17.76 -12.02
CA GLY A 246 -19.70 -17.36 -10.76
C GLY A 246 -18.74 -17.35 -9.57
N HIS A 247 -17.47 -17.65 -9.77
CA HIS A 247 -16.42 -17.55 -8.74
C HIS A 247 -15.64 -16.24 -8.89
N LYS A 248 -15.39 -15.54 -7.75
CA LYS A 248 -14.63 -14.29 -7.70
C LYS A 248 -13.21 -14.52 -7.22
N TYR A 249 -12.26 -14.21 -8.07
CA TYR A 249 -10.82 -14.22 -7.79
C TYR A 249 -10.34 -12.79 -7.57
N HIS A 250 -10.08 -12.38 -6.32
CA HIS A 250 -9.61 -11.03 -6.03
C HIS A 250 -8.08 -10.93 -6.09
N HIS A 251 -7.55 -9.71 -6.17
CA HIS A 251 -6.13 -9.44 -6.39
C HIS A 251 -5.20 -9.74 -5.19
N LEU A 252 -5.74 -10.10 -4.04
CA LEU A 252 -4.95 -10.45 -2.85
C LEU A 252 -4.54 -11.92 -2.94
N ILE A 253 -3.43 -12.18 -3.65
CA ILE A 253 -2.86 -13.51 -3.84
C ILE A 253 -2.08 -13.89 -2.58
N ASP A 254 -2.38 -15.06 -2.03
CA ASP A 254 -1.63 -15.64 -0.92
C ASP A 254 -0.35 -16.30 -1.45
N SER A 255 0.80 -15.77 -1.05
CA SER A 255 2.10 -16.29 -1.49
C SER A 255 2.41 -17.70 -0.99
N ARG A 256 1.65 -18.23 -0.03
CA ARG A 256 1.78 -19.59 0.48
C ARG A 256 1.14 -20.63 -0.45
N THR A 257 0.16 -20.20 -1.25
CA THR A 257 -0.61 -21.08 -2.13
C THR A 257 -0.50 -20.71 -3.61
N GLY A 258 -0.24 -19.44 -3.92
CA GLY A 258 -0.25 -18.89 -5.28
C GLY A 258 -1.65 -18.52 -5.80
N TYR A 259 -2.68 -18.66 -4.98
CA TYR A 259 -4.07 -18.33 -5.31
C TYR A 259 -4.56 -17.10 -4.54
N PRO A 260 -5.58 -16.39 -5.04
CA PRO A 260 -6.34 -15.46 -4.21
C PRO A 260 -6.80 -16.16 -2.93
N VAL A 261 -6.64 -15.49 -1.77
CA VAL A 261 -6.97 -16.13 -0.50
C VAL A 261 -8.47 -16.37 -0.38
N GLU A 262 -8.87 -17.57 -0.02
CA GLU A 262 -10.26 -17.86 0.34
C GLU A 262 -10.50 -17.48 1.80
N THR A 263 -11.44 -16.59 2.04
CA THR A 263 -11.73 -16.04 3.37
C THR A 263 -13.19 -15.63 3.51
N ASN A 264 -13.72 -15.69 4.74
CA ASN A 264 -15.02 -15.12 5.09
C ASN A 264 -14.97 -13.61 5.32
N ILE A 265 -13.78 -12.99 5.20
CA ILE A 265 -13.59 -11.55 5.38
C ILE A 265 -13.82 -10.84 4.05
N ALA A 266 -14.77 -9.92 4.01
CA ALA A 266 -15.00 -9.01 2.89
C ALA A 266 -13.96 -7.87 2.87
N GLY A 267 -13.57 -7.38 4.06
CA GLY A 267 -12.56 -6.35 4.19
C GLY A 267 -12.02 -6.20 5.61
N VAL A 268 -10.78 -5.76 5.70
CA VAL A 268 -10.12 -5.37 6.96
C VAL A 268 -9.63 -3.94 6.84
N THR A 269 -9.90 -3.12 7.85
CA THR A 269 -9.34 -1.78 8.00
C THR A 269 -8.46 -1.76 9.24
N THR A 270 -7.19 -1.37 9.08
CA THR A 270 -6.25 -1.25 10.20
C THR A 270 -5.91 0.21 10.49
N PHE A 271 -5.63 0.47 11.76
CA PHE A 271 -5.26 1.78 12.30
C PHE A 271 -3.88 1.67 12.95
N THR A 272 -2.89 2.37 12.41
CA THR A 272 -1.51 2.30 12.88
C THR A 272 -0.85 3.67 12.91
N LYS A 273 0.26 3.82 13.64
CA LYS A 273 1.00 5.10 13.69
C LYS A 273 1.68 5.46 12.38
N ASN A 274 2.24 4.47 11.67
CA ASN A 274 2.91 4.68 10.38
C ASN A 274 2.09 4.06 9.26
N SER A 275 2.18 4.62 8.09
CA SER A 275 1.36 4.18 6.96
C SER A 275 1.91 2.92 6.28
N VAL A 276 3.24 2.74 6.27
CA VAL A 276 3.83 1.49 5.80
C VAL A 276 3.45 0.31 6.70
N ASP A 277 3.43 0.52 8.03
CA ASP A 277 2.96 -0.49 8.98
C ASP A 277 1.49 -0.84 8.75
N ALA A 278 0.64 0.17 8.43
CA ALA A 278 -0.76 -0.05 8.10
C ALA A 278 -0.95 -0.97 6.89
N GLU A 279 -0.16 -0.78 5.82
CA GLU A 279 -0.20 -1.65 4.65
C GLU A 279 0.18 -3.10 4.98
N ILE A 280 1.24 -3.29 5.74
CA ILE A 280 1.73 -4.62 6.15
C ILE A 280 0.72 -5.31 7.05
N GLU A 281 0.31 -4.63 8.11
CA GLU A 281 -0.57 -5.19 9.13
C GLU A 281 -2.00 -5.43 8.64
N CYS A 282 -2.47 -4.59 7.70
CA CYS A 282 -3.76 -4.81 7.05
C CYS A 282 -3.77 -6.14 6.27
N LYS A 283 -2.69 -6.43 5.55
CA LYS A 283 -2.53 -7.72 4.86
C LYS A 283 -2.37 -8.87 5.84
N ARG A 284 -1.59 -8.69 6.90
CA ARG A 284 -1.44 -9.70 7.97
C ARG A 284 -2.80 -10.09 8.55
N CYS A 285 -3.61 -9.11 8.93
CA CYS A 285 -4.96 -9.33 9.45
C CYS A 285 -5.88 -9.99 8.41
N PHE A 286 -5.79 -9.55 7.15
CA PHE A 286 -6.61 -10.11 6.07
C PHE A 286 -6.26 -11.57 5.77
N PHE A 287 -4.97 -11.91 5.64
CA PHE A 287 -4.51 -13.29 5.39
C PHE A 287 -4.68 -14.21 6.61
N ALA A 288 -4.78 -13.66 7.82
CA ALA A 288 -5.10 -14.45 9.01
C ALA A 288 -6.57 -14.93 9.02
N GLY A 289 -7.48 -14.25 8.30
CA GLY A 289 -8.89 -14.61 8.19
C GLY A 289 -9.71 -14.39 9.45
N GLN A 290 -9.09 -13.87 10.52
CA GLN A 290 -9.72 -13.62 11.83
C GLN A 290 -8.86 -12.65 12.65
N PRO A 291 -9.39 -12.04 13.72
CA PRO A 291 -8.63 -11.24 14.65
C PRO A 291 -7.43 -11.99 15.25
N ILE A 292 -6.28 -11.33 15.27
CA ILE A 292 -5.03 -11.88 15.79
C ILE A 292 -4.93 -11.54 17.29
N ALA A 293 -4.74 -12.56 18.12
CA ALA A 293 -4.60 -12.38 19.57
C ALA A 293 -3.40 -11.48 19.91
N ASN A 294 -3.58 -10.55 20.86
CA ASN A 294 -2.55 -9.61 21.33
C ASN A 294 -1.91 -8.75 20.21
N TRP A 295 -2.65 -8.53 19.09
CA TRP A 295 -2.15 -7.77 17.95
C TRP A 295 -2.03 -6.26 18.24
N VAL A 296 -2.94 -5.69 19.02
CA VAL A 296 -2.94 -4.27 19.41
C VAL A 296 -1.74 -3.94 20.29
N ASN A 297 -1.07 -2.84 20.01
CA ASN A 297 0.04 -2.29 20.78
C ASN A 297 0.23 -0.79 20.47
N ASP A 298 1.33 -0.18 20.94
CA ASP A 298 1.62 1.26 20.75
C ASP A 298 1.68 1.72 19.28
N ARG A 299 1.91 0.81 18.33
CA ARG A 299 1.99 1.13 16.90
C ARG A 299 0.73 0.70 16.15
N ARG A 300 0.08 -0.36 16.59
CA ARG A 300 -1.13 -0.97 16.02
C ARG A 300 -2.31 -0.64 16.92
N LEU A 301 -3.03 0.44 16.58
CA LEU A 301 -4.06 1.03 17.43
C LEU A 301 -5.36 0.22 17.43
N GLY A 302 -5.64 -0.48 16.33
CA GLY A 302 -6.81 -1.32 16.21
C GLY A 302 -7.11 -1.74 14.78
N ALA A 303 -8.10 -2.60 14.63
CA ALA A 303 -8.61 -3.08 13.35
C ALA A 303 -10.12 -3.25 13.35
N ILE A 304 -10.72 -3.12 12.16
CA ILE A 304 -12.13 -3.44 11.91
C ILE A 304 -12.18 -4.51 10.84
N TYR A 305 -12.82 -5.63 11.17
CA TYR A 305 -13.08 -6.74 10.27
C TYR A 305 -14.53 -6.68 9.82
N VAL A 306 -14.76 -6.71 8.51
CA VAL A 306 -16.10 -6.85 7.93
C VAL A 306 -16.17 -8.20 7.23
N TYR A 307 -17.15 -9.01 7.60
CA TYR A 307 -17.33 -10.36 7.08
C TYR A 307 -18.35 -10.39 5.94
N ASN A 308 -18.33 -11.45 5.14
CA ASN A 308 -19.27 -11.65 4.03
C ASN A 308 -20.73 -11.79 4.47
N ASP A 309 -20.99 -12.09 5.76
CA ASP A 309 -22.29 -12.15 6.40
C ASP A 309 -22.71 -10.82 7.05
N GLU A 310 -22.07 -9.70 6.68
CA GLU A 310 -22.29 -8.35 7.22
C GLU A 310 -21.90 -8.16 8.70
N ARG A 311 -21.37 -9.17 9.37
CA ARG A 311 -20.87 -9.06 10.73
C ARG A 311 -19.66 -8.13 10.75
N VAL A 312 -19.60 -7.24 11.74
CA VAL A 312 -18.49 -6.31 11.98
C VAL A 312 -17.87 -6.63 13.33
N GLU A 313 -16.55 -6.80 13.34
CA GLU A 313 -15.79 -7.04 14.56
C GLU A 313 -14.70 -5.97 14.70
N LYS A 314 -14.62 -5.35 15.88
CA LYS A 314 -13.63 -4.33 16.20
C LYS A 314 -12.64 -4.88 17.21
N VAL A 315 -11.35 -4.60 16.99
CA VAL A 315 -10.25 -4.98 17.86
C VAL A 315 -9.43 -3.73 18.20
N GLY A 316 -9.29 -3.41 19.48
CA GLY A 316 -8.80 -2.11 19.91
C GLY A 316 -9.80 -0.98 19.61
N LEU A 317 -9.33 0.26 19.53
CA LEU A 317 -10.17 1.44 19.19
C LEU A 317 -11.24 1.74 20.27
N ASP A 318 -10.83 1.76 21.52
CA ASP A 318 -11.68 2.10 22.67
C ASP A 318 -11.88 3.62 22.82
N TYR A 319 -12.08 4.35 21.70
CA TYR A 319 -12.24 5.82 21.66
C TYR A 319 -13.68 6.26 21.54
#